data_bdf6baf2ee35dd7ecd13c10a3da0031e
#
_entry.id   bdf6baf2ee35dd7ecd13c10a3da0031e
#
_cell.length_a   1.000
_cell.length_b   1.000
_cell.length_c   1.000
_cell.angle_alpha   90.00
_cell.angle_beta   90.00
_cell.angle_gamma   90.00
#
_symmetry.space_group_name_H-M   'P 1'
#
loop_
_entity.id
_entity.type
_entity.pdbx_description
1 polymer ?
#
loop_
_entity_poly.entity_id
_entity_poly.type
_entity_poly.pdbx_seq_one_letter_code
_entity_poly.pdbx_strand_id
1 'polypeptide(L)'
;PISNLALSRWLSTKFIKLNPKIKKYILKTLNKNKEDHLNFLKSYKLFSYFKDYTKDIKKIKTSSLILTGTKDKGSTVHMSQNLSNELINSQFFKIKNAKHLCTIEYYSNVNMIIKKFLKN
;
A
#
# COMPACT_ATOMS: atom_id res chain seq x y z
N PRO A 1 11.62 15.15 10.43
CA PRO A 1 11.21 15.38 9.05
C PRO A 1 10.07 14.44 8.69
N ILE A 2 9.12 14.91 7.90
CA ILE A 2 7.92 14.15 7.44
C ILE A 2 8.34 12.85 6.73
N SER A 3 9.45 12.87 6.02
CA SER A 3 9.99 11.69 5.32
C SER A 3 10.35 10.52 6.26
N ASN A 4 10.89 10.80 7.44
CA ASN A 4 11.18 9.74 8.42
C ASN A 4 9.90 9.17 9.04
N LEU A 5 8.89 10.01 9.25
CA LEU A 5 7.59 9.58 9.72
C LEU A 5 6.89 8.68 8.67
N ALA A 6 6.90 9.09 7.40
CA ALA A 6 6.38 8.29 6.29
C ALA A 6 7.09 6.94 6.22
N LEU A 7 8.43 6.92 6.24
CA LEU A 7 9.23 5.70 6.21
C LEU A 7 8.87 4.73 7.34
N SER A 8 8.70 5.26 8.58
CA SER A 8 8.35 4.44 9.76
C SER A 8 6.92 3.86 9.69
N ARG A 9 6.02 4.52 8.97
CA ARG A 9 4.66 4.00 8.70
C ARG A 9 4.65 2.94 7.60
N TRP A 10 5.52 3.06 6.61
CA TRP A 10 5.53 2.22 5.42
C TRP A 10 6.28 0.90 5.61
N LEU A 11 7.38 0.89 6.37
CA LEU A 11 8.27 -0.25 6.54
C LEU A 11 8.55 -0.53 8.02
N SER A 12 8.84 -1.77 8.37
CA SER A 12 9.23 -2.12 9.73
C SER A 12 10.63 -1.60 10.09
N THR A 13 10.84 -1.33 11.37
CA THR A 13 12.14 -0.89 11.89
C THR A 13 13.24 -1.92 11.60
N LYS A 14 12.89 -3.21 11.70
CA LYS A 14 13.82 -4.32 11.40
C LYS A 14 14.25 -4.27 9.93
N PHE A 15 13.29 -4.14 9.00
CA PHE A 15 13.59 -4.08 7.58
C PHE A 15 14.46 -2.87 7.22
N ILE A 16 14.13 -1.70 7.76
CA ILE A 16 14.88 -0.46 7.54
C ILE A 16 16.35 -0.59 8.01
N LYS A 17 16.57 -1.22 9.18
CA LYS A 17 17.93 -1.45 9.71
C LYS A 17 18.75 -2.39 8.81
N LEU A 18 18.13 -3.45 8.30
CA LEU A 18 18.79 -4.45 7.46
C LEU A 18 18.99 -4.00 6.00
N ASN A 19 18.26 -2.97 5.57
CA ASN A 19 18.27 -2.50 4.17
C ASN A 19 18.60 -1.00 4.05
N PRO A 20 19.81 -0.56 4.43
CA PRO A 20 20.17 0.86 4.43
C PRO A 20 20.14 1.50 3.04
N LYS A 21 20.39 0.75 1.98
CA LYS A 21 20.29 1.23 0.58
C LYS A 21 18.85 1.59 0.22
N ILE A 22 17.88 0.75 0.58
CA ILE A 22 16.44 0.99 0.34
C ILE A 22 16.00 2.20 1.17
N LYS A 23 16.40 2.29 2.44
CA LYS A 23 16.15 3.46 3.28
C LYS A 23 16.64 4.75 2.62
N LYS A 24 17.92 4.76 2.16
CA LYS A 24 18.53 5.93 1.50
C LYS A 24 17.77 6.31 0.24
N TYR A 25 17.39 5.34 -0.58
CA TYR A 25 16.63 5.56 -1.81
C TYR A 25 15.28 6.22 -1.52
N ILE A 26 14.50 5.66 -0.59
CA ILE A 26 13.16 6.18 -0.24
C ILE A 26 13.29 7.61 0.34
N LEU A 27 14.23 7.85 1.26
CA LEU A 27 14.44 9.18 1.83
C LEU A 27 14.87 10.19 0.77
N LYS A 28 15.74 9.81 -0.17
CA LYS A 28 16.13 10.66 -1.31
C LYS A 28 14.92 11.02 -2.17
N THR A 29 14.04 10.05 -2.43
CA THR A 29 12.82 10.26 -3.22
C THR A 29 11.82 11.18 -2.52
N LEU A 30 11.67 11.05 -1.20
CA LEU A 30 10.76 11.88 -0.40
C LEU A 30 11.28 13.31 -0.13
N ASN A 31 12.59 13.50 -0.15
CA ASN A 31 13.25 14.78 0.12
C ASN A 31 13.70 15.50 -1.17
N LYS A 32 12.98 15.30 -2.25
CA LYS A 32 13.22 16.01 -3.50
C LYS A 32 12.94 17.52 -3.36
N ASN A 33 13.25 18.28 -4.42
CA ASN A 33 13.19 19.73 -4.45
C ASN A 33 11.78 20.31 -4.19
N LYS A 34 11.68 21.64 -4.12
CA LYS A 34 10.44 22.38 -3.83
C LYS A 34 9.31 22.09 -4.83
N GLU A 35 9.64 21.91 -6.10
CA GLU A 35 8.68 21.64 -7.16
C GLU A 35 8.04 20.25 -7.05
N ASP A 36 8.86 19.24 -6.75
CA ASP A 36 8.37 17.88 -6.46
C ASP A 36 7.47 17.85 -5.21
N HIS A 37 7.75 18.69 -4.21
CA HIS A 37 6.89 18.86 -3.02
C HIS A 37 5.52 19.46 -3.37
N LEU A 38 5.49 20.47 -4.24
CA LEU A 38 4.24 21.08 -4.69
C LEU A 38 3.41 20.08 -5.51
N ASN A 39 4.02 19.29 -6.37
CA ASN A 39 3.35 18.25 -7.13
C ASN A 39 2.82 17.14 -6.24
N PHE A 40 3.58 16.72 -5.21
CA PHE A 40 3.10 15.82 -4.18
C PHE A 40 1.88 16.35 -3.44
N LEU A 41 1.91 17.62 -3.02
CA LEU A 41 0.79 18.27 -2.34
C LEU A 41 -0.45 18.38 -3.24
N LYS A 42 -0.28 18.70 -4.51
CA LYS A 42 -1.38 18.71 -5.50
C LYS A 42 -2.02 17.33 -5.64
N SER A 43 -1.20 16.28 -5.76
CA SER A 43 -1.68 14.89 -5.82
C SER A 43 -2.37 14.47 -4.53
N TYR A 44 -1.82 14.86 -3.36
CA TYR A 44 -2.41 14.55 -2.06
C TYR A 44 -3.75 15.25 -1.84
N LYS A 45 -3.95 16.42 -2.45
CA LYS A 45 -5.24 17.13 -2.45
C LYS A 45 -6.37 16.29 -3.04
N LEU A 46 -6.08 15.43 -4.01
CA LEU A 46 -7.07 14.51 -4.59
C LEU A 46 -7.69 13.60 -3.53
N PHE A 47 -6.92 13.15 -2.55
CA PHE A 47 -7.45 12.33 -1.46
C PHE A 47 -8.40 13.09 -0.54
N SER A 48 -8.21 14.40 -0.35
CA SER A 48 -9.10 15.23 0.48
C SER A 48 -10.43 15.56 -0.20
N TYR A 49 -10.47 15.50 -1.53
CA TYR A 49 -11.70 15.69 -2.33
C TYR A 49 -12.27 14.37 -2.86
N PHE A 50 -11.77 13.24 -2.36
CA PHE A 50 -12.23 11.93 -2.80
C PHE A 50 -13.72 11.75 -2.46
N LYS A 51 -14.51 11.49 -3.50
CA LYS A 51 -15.90 11.07 -3.35
C LYS A 51 -15.95 9.57 -3.12
N ASP A 52 -16.85 9.13 -2.25
CA ASP A 52 -17.07 7.71 -2.04
C ASP A 52 -17.76 7.09 -3.27
N TYR A 53 -16.99 6.28 -4.00
CA TYR A 53 -17.46 5.52 -5.15
C TYR A 53 -17.82 4.06 -4.80
N THR A 54 -18.03 3.73 -3.53
CA THR A 54 -18.32 2.35 -3.10
C THR A 54 -19.53 1.75 -3.80
N LYS A 55 -20.52 2.56 -4.17
CA LYS A 55 -21.69 2.12 -4.96
C LYS A 55 -21.31 1.57 -6.34
N ASP A 56 -20.21 2.03 -6.92
CA ASP A 56 -19.74 1.60 -8.23
C ASP A 56 -18.80 0.39 -8.17
N ILE A 57 -18.21 0.11 -7.01
CA ILE A 57 -17.33 -1.05 -6.78
C ILE A 57 -18.08 -2.35 -7.08
N LYS A 58 -19.36 -2.44 -6.73
CA LYS A 58 -20.22 -3.60 -7.02
C LYS A 58 -20.41 -3.89 -8.51
N LYS A 59 -20.11 -2.94 -9.39
CA LYS A 59 -20.17 -3.11 -10.84
C LYS A 59 -18.91 -3.77 -11.41
N ILE A 60 -17.82 -3.86 -10.64
CA ILE A 60 -16.57 -4.43 -11.06
C ILE A 60 -16.70 -5.95 -11.09
N LYS A 61 -16.66 -6.53 -12.29
CA LYS A 61 -16.74 -7.99 -12.54
C LYS A 61 -15.36 -8.63 -12.68
N THR A 62 -14.33 -7.83 -12.90
CA THR A 62 -12.95 -8.29 -13.08
C THR A 62 -12.47 -8.99 -11.81
N SER A 63 -11.79 -10.13 -11.99
CA SER A 63 -11.13 -10.81 -10.90
C SER A 63 -10.12 -9.88 -10.22
N SER A 64 -10.22 -9.74 -8.91
CA SER A 64 -9.48 -8.75 -8.13
C SER A 64 -8.73 -9.40 -6.98
N LEU A 65 -7.46 -9.04 -6.81
CA LEU A 65 -6.64 -9.47 -5.69
C LEU A 65 -6.39 -8.30 -4.73
N ILE A 66 -6.82 -8.45 -3.48
CA ILE A 66 -6.65 -7.46 -2.43
C ILE A 66 -5.60 -7.97 -1.44
N LEU A 67 -4.56 -7.16 -1.23
CA LEU A 67 -3.47 -7.45 -0.31
C LEU A 67 -3.30 -6.32 0.70
N THR A 68 -3.11 -6.66 1.97
CA THR A 68 -2.77 -5.68 3.01
C THR A 68 -1.84 -6.25 4.05
N GLY A 69 -0.98 -5.40 4.60
CA GLY A 69 -0.15 -5.74 5.75
C GLY A 69 -0.93 -5.69 7.05
N THR A 70 -0.75 -6.70 7.93
CA THR A 70 -1.49 -6.75 9.21
C THR A 70 -1.12 -5.62 10.19
N LYS A 71 -0.02 -4.91 9.94
CA LYS A 71 0.43 -3.74 10.72
C LYS A 71 0.30 -2.42 9.96
N ASP A 72 -0.41 -2.42 8.82
CA ASP A 72 -0.73 -1.18 8.12
C ASP A 72 -1.78 -0.39 8.91
N LYS A 73 -1.42 0.84 9.30
CA LYS A 73 -2.31 1.76 10.03
C LYS A 73 -3.07 2.71 9.11
N GLY A 74 -2.66 2.81 7.83
CA GLY A 74 -3.29 3.68 6.84
C GLY A 74 -4.37 2.94 6.06
N SER A 75 -3.98 1.83 5.42
CA SER A 75 -4.90 0.91 4.71
C SER A 75 -5.08 -0.35 5.56
N THR A 76 -5.99 -0.27 6.53
CA THR A 76 -6.12 -1.32 7.54
C THR A 76 -6.69 -2.62 6.98
N VAL A 77 -6.47 -3.72 7.71
CA VAL A 77 -7.08 -5.03 7.39
C VAL A 77 -8.59 -4.91 7.25
N HIS A 78 -9.25 -4.15 8.14
CA HIS A 78 -10.70 -3.94 8.09
C HIS A 78 -11.14 -3.24 6.80
N MET A 79 -10.46 -2.15 6.41
CA MET A 79 -10.77 -1.44 5.16
C MET A 79 -10.61 -2.35 3.93
N SER A 80 -9.54 -3.13 3.89
CA SER A 80 -9.27 -4.05 2.78
C SER A 80 -10.26 -5.22 2.74
N GLN A 81 -10.69 -5.71 3.90
CA GLN A 81 -11.74 -6.73 3.99
C GLN A 81 -13.09 -6.18 3.49
N ASN A 82 -13.45 -4.97 3.91
CA ASN A 82 -14.68 -4.33 3.43
C ASN A 82 -14.67 -4.14 1.91
N LEU A 83 -13.54 -3.68 1.35
CA LEU A 83 -13.37 -3.58 -0.10
C LEU A 83 -13.56 -4.94 -0.79
N SER A 84 -12.97 -6.01 -0.23
CA SER A 84 -13.14 -7.36 -0.77
C SER A 84 -14.59 -7.83 -0.71
N ASN A 85 -15.31 -7.52 0.36
CA ASN A 85 -16.73 -7.90 0.52
C ASN A 85 -17.66 -7.19 -0.47
N GLU A 86 -17.30 -5.97 -0.90
CA GLU A 86 -18.06 -5.20 -1.88
C GLU A 86 -17.80 -5.64 -3.33
N LEU A 87 -16.67 -6.26 -3.61
CA LEU A 87 -16.30 -6.77 -4.93
C LEU A 87 -16.96 -8.12 -5.21
N ILE A 88 -17.54 -8.29 -6.39
CA ILE A 88 -18.22 -9.54 -6.79
C ILE A 88 -17.24 -10.70 -6.90
N ASN A 89 -16.06 -10.44 -7.44
CA ASN A 89 -15.03 -11.47 -7.71
C ASN A 89 -13.70 -11.02 -7.14
N SER A 90 -13.46 -11.33 -5.86
CA SER A 90 -12.22 -10.93 -5.19
C SER A 90 -11.62 -12.04 -4.33
N GLN A 91 -10.30 -11.99 -4.21
CA GLN A 91 -9.53 -12.77 -3.24
C GLN A 91 -8.81 -11.80 -2.30
N PHE A 92 -8.88 -12.08 -0.99
CA PHE A 92 -8.27 -11.23 0.03
C PHE A 92 -7.19 -11.98 0.81
N PHE A 93 -6.01 -11.38 0.90
CA PHE A 93 -4.87 -11.93 1.65
C PHE A 93 -4.26 -10.91 2.59
N LYS A 94 -3.94 -11.34 3.80
CA LYS A 94 -3.24 -10.57 4.83
C LYS A 94 -1.77 -10.97 4.85
N ILE A 95 -0.88 -10.00 4.73
CA ILE A 95 0.56 -10.23 4.85
C ILE A 95 0.96 -10.01 6.31
N LYS A 96 1.19 -11.11 7.01
CA LYS A 96 1.49 -11.10 8.45
C LYS A 96 2.70 -10.21 8.76
N ASN A 97 2.59 -9.38 9.79
CA ASN A 97 3.61 -8.44 10.28
C ASN A 97 4.04 -7.33 9.30
N ALA A 98 3.52 -7.29 8.09
CA ALA A 98 3.83 -6.26 7.11
C ALA A 98 3.13 -4.93 7.44
N LYS A 99 3.79 -3.84 7.08
CA LYS A 99 3.24 -2.49 7.04
C LYS A 99 2.77 -2.14 5.62
N HIS A 100 2.66 -0.84 5.31
CA HIS A 100 2.07 -0.34 4.07
C HIS A 100 2.80 -0.83 2.80
N LEU A 101 4.13 -0.80 2.77
CA LEU A 101 4.92 -1.29 1.63
C LEU A 101 5.23 -2.79 1.75
N CYS A 102 4.20 -3.60 1.95
CA CYS A 102 4.34 -5.06 2.02
C CYS A 102 4.95 -5.66 0.74
N THR A 103 4.75 -5.03 -0.41
CA THR A 103 5.34 -5.42 -1.70
C THR A 103 6.86 -5.28 -1.74
N ILE A 104 7.43 -4.44 -0.89
CA ILE A 104 8.89 -4.28 -0.74
C ILE A 104 9.41 -5.17 0.39
N GLU A 105 8.78 -5.10 1.56
CA GLU A 105 9.26 -5.78 2.77
C GLU A 105 9.06 -7.29 2.72
N TYR A 106 7.96 -7.75 2.11
CA TYR A 106 7.57 -9.16 2.00
C TYR A 106 7.37 -9.59 0.54
N TYR A 107 8.21 -9.06 -0.35
CA TYR A 107 8.08 -9.24 -1.80
C TYR A 107 7.96 -10.72 -2.22
N SER A 108 8.67 -11.61 -1.57
CA SER A 108 8.64 -13.05 -1.87
C SER A 108 7.24 -13.64 -1.66
N ASN A 109 6.64 -13.38 -0.49
CA ASN A 109 5.26 -13.79 -0.17
C ASN A 109 4.24 -13.16 -1.12
N VAL A 110 4.36 -11.86 -1.34
CA VAL A 110 3.46 -11.11 -2.24
C VAL A 110 3.53 -11.68 -3.65
N ASN A 111 4.73 -11.88 -4.19
CA ASN A 111 4.91 -12.44 -5.54
C ASN A 111 4.35 -13.87 -5.67
N MET A 112 4.47 -14.69 -4.63
CA MET A 112 3.89 -16.03 -4.61
C MET A 112 2.36 -15.96 -4.69
N ILE A 113 1.73 -15.07 -3.93
CA ILE A 113 0.28 -14.87 -3.95
C ILE A 113 -0.18 -14.36 -5.32
N ILE A 114 0.52 -13.35 -5.89
CA ILE A 114 0.22 -12.81 -7.21
C ILE A 114 0.33 -13.90 -8.28
N LYS A 115 1.41 -14.69 -8.28
CA LYS A 115 1.59 -15.81 -9.22
C LYS A 115 0.46 -16.82 -9.14
N LYS A 116 -0.01 -17.15 -7.91
CA LYS A 116 -1.13 -18.06 -7.72
C LYS A 116 -2.43 -17.46 -8.27
N PHE A 117 -2.68 -16.19 -8.01
CA PHE A 117 -3.88 -15.49 -8.50
C PHE A 117 -3.93 -15.43 -10.03
N LEU A 118 -2.80 -15.17 -10.69
CA LEU A 118 -2.73 -15.07 -12.16
C LEU A 118 -2.81 -16.41 -12.90
N LYS A 119 -2.72 -17.55 -12.19
CA LYS A 119 -2.85 -18.89 -12.78
C LYS A 119 -4.28 -19.45 -12.70
N ASN A 120 -5.15 -18.80 -11.93
CA ASN A 120 -6.56 -19.12 -11.80
C ASN A 120 -7.40 -18.28 -12.78
#